data_dae124aa5111b2ac982222677b278181
#
_entry.id   dae124aa5111b2ac982222677b278181
#
_cell.length_a   1.000
_cell.length_b   1.000
_cell.length_c   1.000
_cell.angle_alpha   90.00
_cell.angle_beta   90.00
_cell.angle_gamma   90.00
#
_symmetry.space_group_name_H-M   'P 1'
#
loop_
_entity.id
_entity.type
_entity.pdbx_description
1 polymer ?
#
loop_
_entity_poly.entity_id
_entity_poly.type
_entity_poly.pdbx_seq_one_letter_code
_entity_poly.pdbx_strand_id
1 'polypeptide(L)'
;MKIALLGPIAWRTPPLHYGPWETVAGLLADGLVARGVDVTLFATLDSQTKATLDGVCPAGYADSPDIDGRVWEAIHVAHALRRSGEFDLVHNHLDWLPLAFSQHCAAPMLTTVHGFSGPHILPAYRKADSSYVSISDSDRSPHLDYVATVYHGVDLEALPFDPAGGDDLVVFGRIHPDKGTHEAIEIARRAGRRLTVCGIVQDERYFRELVEPHIDGDRVTYLGSVGPADRGRILGGSAALLHPIAFAEPFGLSVVESMACGTPVIAYRKGSMPEVIDEGVTGRLVDDVTGAVAAVRAIDHIDRGNCRVRARERFGKDRMVDDYLRVYRKVIR
;
A
#
# COMPACT_ATOMS: atom_id res chain seq x y z
N MET A 1 21.39 16.48 -5.50
CA MET A 1 20.25 16.46 -4.56
C MET A 1 20.45 15.25 -3.67
N LYS A 2 20.53 15.50 -2.38
CA LYS A 2 20.77 14.49 -1.34
C LYS A 2 19.53 14.35 -0.47
N ILE A 3 18.90 13.19 -0.47
CA ILE A 3 17.58 12.95 0.14
C ILE A 3 17.70 11.93 1.27
N ALA A 4 17.18 12.27 2.44
CA ALA A 4 16.90 11.32 3.48
C ALA A 4 15.48 10.77 3.31
N LEU A 5 15.30 9.48 3.10
CA LEU A 5 14.02 8.80 3.19
C LEU A 5 13.89 8.17 4.57
N LEU A 6 12.99 8.71 5.40
CA LEU A 6 12.66 8.17 6.71
C LEU A 6 11.53 7.16 6.55
N GLY A 7 11.90 5.89 6.42
CA GLY A 7 10.98 4.77 6.26
C GLY A 7 10.45 4.24 7.59
N PRO A 8 9.31 3.54 7.57
CA PRO A 8 8.82 2.82 8.76
C PRO A 8 9.75 1.64 9.09
N ILE A 9 9.65 1.18 10.33
CA ILE A 9 10.45 0.07 10.87
C ILE A 9 9.57 -1.04 11.47
N ALA A 10 8.29 -1.09 11.07
CA ALA A 10 7.44 -2.20 11.47
C ALA A 10 7.93 -3.52 10.85
N TRP A 11 8.33 -3.45 9.59
CA TRP A 11 8.99 -4.53 8.85
C TRP A 11 10.29 -4.02 8.22
N ARG A 12 11.12 -4.95 7.75
CA ARG A 12 12.27 -4.59 6.92
C ARG A 12 11.81 -4.00 5.57
N THR A 13 12.68 -3.27 4.89
CA THR A 13 12.46 -2.73 3.55
C THR A 13 13.36 -3.42 2.51
N PRO A 14 12.84 -4.06 1.43
CA PRO A 14 11.44 -4.39 1.26
C PRO A 14 10.98 -5.50 2.21
N PRO A 15 9.69 -5.57 2.56
CA PRO A 15 9.18 -6.58 3.48
C PRO A 15 9.16 -7.97 2.82
N LEU A 16 9.29 -9.04 3.61
CA LEU A 16 9.22 -10.41 3.11
C LEU A 16 7.80 -10.82 2.70
N HIS A 17 6.81 -10.32 3.41
CA HIS A 17 5.41 -10.66 3.22
C HIS A 17 4.51 -9.42 3.20
N TYR A 18 4.23 -8.85 4.36
CA TYR A 18 3.36 -7.70 4.54
C TYR A 18 4.18 -6.48 4.98
N GLY A 19 3.84 -5.29 4.50
CA GLY A 19 4.49 -4.01 4.79
C GLY A 19 4.29 -3.04 3.63
N PRO A 20 3.06 -2.50 3.47
CA PRO A 20 2.73 -1.67 2.31
C PRO A 20 3.55 -0.37 2.25
N TRP A 21 3.81 0.25 3.40
CA TRP A 21 4.56 1.50 3.45
C TRP A 21 6.05 1.27 3.20
N GLU A 22 6.62 0.20 3.77
CA GLU A 22 7.99 -0.24 3.51
C GLU A 22 8.21 -0.59 2.03
N THR A 23 7.22 -1.25 1.41
CA THR A 23 7.24 -1.55 -0.03
C THR A 23 7.34 -0.27 -0.86
N VAL A 24 6.49 0.71 -0.57
CA VAL A 24 6.48 2.00 -1.30
C VAL A 24 7.76 2.79 -1.06
N ALA A 25 8.22 2.86 0.20
CA ALA A 25 9.46 3.57 0.54
C ALA A 25 10.68 2.94 -0.16
N GLY A 26 10.76 1.62 -0.20
CA GLY A 26 11.82 0.89 -0.89
C GLY A 26 11.80 1.11 -2.41
N LEU A 27 10.64 1.01 -3.05
CA LEU A 27 10.48 1.28 -4.48
C LEU A 27 10.87 2.73 -4.83
N LEU A 28 10.51 3.68 -3.96
CA LEU A 28 10.89 5.08 -4.14
C LEU A 28 12.40 5.28 -3.97
N ALA A 29 13.00 4.71 -2.92
CA ALA A 29 14.43 4.82 -2.67
C ALA A 29 15.25 4.32 -3.86
N ASP A 30 15.01 3.08 -4.27
CA ASP A 30 15.73 2.43 -5.38
C ASP A 30 15.48 3.13 -6.72
N GLY A 31 14.25 3.60 -6.94
CA GLY A 31 13.89 4.33 -8.14
C GLY A 31 14.55 5.71 -8.23
N LEU A 32 14.73 6.40 -7.12
CA LEU A 32 15.46 7.67 -7.05
C LEU A 32 16.96 7.47 -7.32
N VAL A 33 17.57 6.43 -6.73
CA VAL A 33 18.98 6.07 -7.01
C VAL A 33 19.18 5.77 -8.49
N ALA A 34 18.25 5.04 -9.12
CA ALA A 34 18.32 4.76 -10.55
C ALA A 34 18.25 6.03 -11.43
N ARG A 35 17.78 7.15 -10.87
CA ARG A 35 17.74 8.48 -11.52
C ARG A 35 18.90 9.40 -11.11
N GLY A 36 19.92 8.85 -10.43
CA GLY A 36 21.13 9.58 -10.03
C GLY A 36 20.95 10.49 -8.83
N VAL A 37 19.92 10.27 -8.01
CA VAL A 37 19.73 10.98 -6.73
C VAL A 37 20.56 10.30 -5.65
N ASP A 38 21.24 11.08 -4.82
CA ASP A 38 21.93 10.59 -3.63
C ASP A 38 20.89 10.37 -2.52
N VAL A 39 20.61 9.11 -2.20
CA VAL A 39 19.56 8.72 -1.26
C VAL A 39 20.16 7.96 -0.09
N THR A 40 19.81 8.38 1.12
CA THR A 40 19.96 7.57 2.35
C THR A 40 18.58 7.11 2.81
N LEU A 41 18.37 5.81 2.85
CA LEU A 41 17.18 5.19 3.41
C LEU A 41 17.41 4.89 4.90
N PHE A 42 16.68 5.57 5.75
CA PHE A 42 16.59 5.24 7.17
C PHE A 42 15.54 4.15 7.36
N ALA A 43 15.97 2.95 7.72
CA ALA A 43 15.13 1.76 7.87
C ALA A 43 15.73 0.80 8.89
N THR A 44 15.20 -0.43 9.01
CA THR A 44 15.82 -1.49 9.82
C THR A 44 17.14 -1.95 9.21
N LEU A 45 18.09 -2.41 10.06
CA LEU A 45 19.43 -2.79 9.61
C LEU A 45 19.45 -4.07 8.74
N ASP A 46 18.41 -4.88 8.78
CA ASP A 46 18.21 -6.05 7.92
C ASP A 46 17.54 -5.71 6.57
N SER A 47 17.25 -4.44 6.31
CA SER A 47 16.69 -3.95 5.05
C SER A 47 17.69 -4.10 3.90
N GLN A 48 17.16 -4.15 2.67
CA GLN A 48 17.94 -4.24 1.43
C GLN A 48 17.49 -3.14 0.46
N THR A 49 18.43 -2.35 -0.03
CA THR A 49 18.15 -1.22 -0.94
C THR A 49 19.39 -0.93 -1.79
N LYS A 50 19.18 -0.26 -2.92
CA LYS A 50 20.26 0.33 -3.73
C LYS A 50 20.73 1.69 -3.20
N ALA A 51 19.96 2.30 -2.29
CA ALA A 51 20.32 3.51 -1.58
C ALA A 51 21.37 3.22 -0.48
N THR A 52 21.96 4.26 0.08
CA THR A 52 22.72 4.10 1.33
C THR A 52 21.75 3.73 2.45
N LEU A 53 21.94 2.55 3.04
CA LEU A 53 21.14 2.13 4.19
C LEU A 53 21.72 2.74 5.46
N ASP A 54 20.88 3.34 6.30
CA ASP A 54 21.20 3.78 7.65
C ASP A 54 20.04 3.44 8.59
N GLY A 55 20.35 3.17 9.83
CA GLY A 55 19.34 2.81 10.83
C GLY A 55 19.93 2.46 12.18
N VAL A 56 19.05 2.22 13.13
CA VAL A 56 19.43 1.84 14.51
C VAL A 56 18.68 0.59 14.97
N CYS A 57 17.51 0.32 14.39
CA CYS A 57 16.70 -0.84 14.72
C CYS A 57 17.23 -2.08 14.00
N PRO A 58 17.53 -3.18 14.71
CA PRO A 58 18.16 -4.36 14.09
C PRO A 58 17.23 -5.08 13.10
N ALA A 59 15.93 -5.13 13.37
CA ALA A 59 14.92 -5.80 12.54
C ALA A 59 13.53 -5.16 12.74
N GLY A 60 12.55 -5.55 11.93
CA GLY A 60 11.17 -5.07 12.04
C GLY A 60 10.49 -5.53 13.34
N TYR A 61 9.87 -4.59 14.07
CA TYR A 61 9.24 -4.91 15.36
C TYR A 61 7.97 -5.77 15.21
N ALA A 62 7.33 -5.78 14.05
CA ALA A 62 6.14 -6.60 13.83
C ALA A 62 6.46 -8.11 13.74
N ASP A 63 7.70 -8.46 13.36
CA ASP A 63 8.18 -9.84 13.26
C ASP A 63 9.10 -10.22 14.44
N SER A 64 9.36 -9.30 15.38
CA SER A 64 10.35 -9.47 16.44
C SER A 64 9.73 -9.11 17.81
N PRO A 65 9.25 -10.09 18.58
CA PRO A 65 8.53 -9.84 19.83
C PRO A 65 9.35 -9.13 20.92
N ASP A 66 10.68 -9.18 20.81
CA ASP A 66 11.60 -8.53 21.76
C ASP A 66 11.86 -7.04 21.43
N ILE A 67 11.29 -6.53 20.34
CA ILE A 67 11.45 -5.15 19.88
C ILE A 67 10.18 -4.35 20.21
N ASP A 68 10.26 -3.43 21.18
CA ASP A 68 9.18 -2.49 21.46
C ASP A 68 9.12 -1.41 20.36
N GLY A 69 8.06 -1.45 19.54
CA GLY A 69 7.90 -0.55 18.39
C GLY A 69 7.94 0.93 18.78
N ARG A 70 7.34 1.32 19.90
CA ARG A 70 7.29 2.73 20.34
C ARG A 70 8.67 3.26 20.73
N VAL A 71 9.45 2.43 21.42
CA VAL A 71 10.81 2.79 21.84
C VAL A 71 11.70 2.92 20.61
N TRP A 72 11.68 1.94 19.73
CA TRP A 72 12.56 1.92 18.56
C TRP A 72 12.16 2.95 17.50
N GLU A 73 10.89 3.24 17.30
CA GLU A 73 10.45 4.35 16.45
C GLU A 73 10.96 5.70 16.96
N ALA A 74 10.89 5.96 18.27
CA ALA A 74 11.41 7.18 18.86
C ALA A 74 12.94 7.32 18.66
N ILE A 75 13.70 6.23 18.86
CA ILE A 75 15.15 6.20 18.66
C ILE A 75 15.48 6.39 17.17
N HIS A 76 14.75 5.74 16.28
CA HIS A 76 14.90 5.82 14.83
C HIS A 76 14.68 7.25 14.31
N VAL A 77 13.60 7.90 14.73
CA VAL A 77 13.30 9.30 14.40
C VAL A 77 14.40 10.23 14.94
N ALA A 78 14.80 10.07 16.20
CA ALA A 78 15.86 10.88 16.79
C ALA A 78 17.20 10.73 16.05
N HIS A 79 17.53 9.50 15.59
CA HIS A 79 18.73 9.23 14.80
C HIS A 79 18.69 9.96 13.45
N ALA A 80 17.60 9.81 12.70
CA ALA A 80 17.45 10.45 11.39
C ALA A 80 17.45 11.99 11.49
N LEU A 81 16.72 12.57 12.44
CA LEU A 81 16.64 14.02 12.60
C LEU A 81 17.98 14.65 13.04
N ARG A 82 18.76 13.97 13.87
CA ARG A 82 20.11 14.44 14.24
C ARG A 82 21.02 14.61 13.02
N ARG A 83 20.80 13.82 11.98
CA ARG A 83 21.55 13.86 10.70
C ARG A 83 20.89 14.73 9.64
N SER A 84 19.72 15.31 9.91
CA SER A 84 18.93 16.03 8.91
C SER A 84 19.67 17.16 8.18
N GLY A 85 20.64 17.81 8.83
CA GLY A 85 21.46 18.85 8.21
C GLY A 85 22.45 18.36 7.12
N GLU A 86 22.59 17.04 6.93
CA GLU A 86 23.42 16.46 5.86
C GLU A 86 22.65 16.36 4.52
N PHE A 87 21.36 16.66 4.48
CA PHE A 87 20.46 16.43 3.37
C PHE A 87 19.82 17.72 2.87
N ASP A 88 19.42 17.72 1.60
CA ASP A 88 18.64 18.81 0.99
C ASP A 88 17.15 18.71 1.38
N LEU A 89 16.68 17.50 1.73
CA LEU A 89 15.31 17.20 2.11
C LEU A 89 15.25 15.95 2.98
N VAL A 90 14.38 15.95 3.98
CA VAL A 90 13.94 14.76 4.71
C VAL A 90 12.53 14.40 4.26
N HIS A 91 12.36 13.21 3.67
CA HIS A 91 11.05 12.70 3.25
C HIS A 91 10.54 11.66 4.23
N ASN A 92 9.53 12.03 4.99
CA ASN A 92 8.92 11.20 6.03
C ASN A 92 7.82 10.27 5.45
N HIS A 93 7.98 8.97 5.71
CA HIS A 93 6.99 7.91 5.43
C HIS A 93 6.49 7.22 6.73
N LEU A 94 6.86 7.74 7.90
CA LEU A 94 6.59 7.13 9.21
C LEU A 94 5.43 7.79 9.96
N ASP A 95 4.36 8.19 9.27
CA ASP A 95 3.17 8.81 9.87
C ASP A 95 3.50 10.07 10.73
N TRP A 96 2.88 10.20 11.92
CA TRP A 96 2.86 11.42 12.73
C TRP A 96 4.08 11.61 13.64
N LEU A 97 4.79 10.55 14.03
CA LEU A 97 5.83 10.66 15.06
C LEU A 97 6.96 11.62 14.69
N PRO A 98 7.53 11.59 13.45
CA PRO A 98 8.56 12.58 13.05
C PRO A 98 8.03 14.00 13.03
N LEU A 99 6.73 14.20 12.77
CA LEU A 99 6.09 15.51 12.73
C LEU A 99 6.12 16.21 14.08
N ALA A 100 6.00 15.45 15.18
CA ALA A 100 6.09 16.00 16.53
C ALA A 100 7.45 16.65 16.81
N PHE A 101 8.48 16.30 16.04
CA PHE A 101 9.85 16.80 16.16
C PHE A 101 10.32 17.61 14.94
N SER A 102 9.42 17.96 14.01
CA SER A 102 9.76 18.63 12.74
C SER A 102 10.55 19.93 12.93
N GLN A 103 10.32 20.67 14.01
CA GLN A 103 11.07 21.90 14.34
C GLN A 103 12.56 21.65 14.64
N HIS A 104 12.97 20.41 14.88
CA HIS A 104 14.36 20.00 15.07
C HIS A 104 15.00 19.44 13.79
N CYS A 105 14.26 19.40 12.70
CA CYS A 105 14.77 19.02 11.39
C CYS A 105 15.49 20.21 10.75
N ALA A 106 16.79 20.07 10.45
CA ALA A 106 17.57 21.14 9.85
C ALA A 106 17.29 21.33 8.36
N ALA A 107 16.89 20.26 7.66
CA ALA A 107 16.45 20.32 6.26
C ALA A 107 14.93 20.48 6.17
N PRO A 108 14.38 20.99 5.05
CA PRO A 108 12.95 20.94 4.80
C PRO A 108 12.40 19.53 4.95
N MET A 109 11.20 19.39 5.55
CA MET A 109 10.52 18.10 5.68
C MET A 109 9.37 18.00 4.68
N LEU A 110 9.30 16.87 4.00
CA LEU A 110 8.15 16.45 3.20
C LEU A 110 7.55 15.20 3.85
N THR A 111 6.25 15.12 3.98
CA THR A 111 5.58 13.93 4.53
C THR A 111 4.58 13.38 3.53
N THR A 112 4.73 12.10 3.18
CA THR A 112 3.68 11.35 2.50
C THR A 112 2.67 10.86 3.52
N VAL A 113 1.41 11.30 3.36
CA VAL A 113 0.29 10.86 4.18
C VAL A 113 -0.24 9.57 3.55
N HIS A 114 0.05 8.42 4.18
CA HIS A 114 -0.38 7.09 3.74
C HIS A 114 -1.81 6.71 4.19
N GLY A 115 -2.57 7.68 4.61
CA GLY A 115 -3.81 7.55 5.37
C GLY A 115 -3.55 7.87 6.85
N PHE A 116 -4.58 8.34 7.54
CA PHE A 116 -4.43 8.63 8.96
C PHE A 116 -4.59 7.34 9.79
N SER A 117 -3.64 7.07 10.67
CA SER A 117 -3.72 5.93 11.60
C SER A 117 -4.82 6.11 12.67
N GLY A 118 -5.35 7.32 12.80
CA GLY A 118 -6.51 7.63 13.63
C GLY A 118 -6.91 9.11 13.54
N PRO A 119 -8.16 9.46 13.86
CA PRO A 119 -8.65 10.83 13.71
C PRO A 119 -7.98 11.83 14.68
N HIS A 120 -7.40 11.33 15.75
CA HIS A 120 -6.83 12.17 16.81
C HIS A 120 -5.38 12.59 16.56
N ILE A 121 -4.71 12.06 15.54
CA ILE A 121 -3.32 12.44 15.20
C ILE A 121 -3.23 13.75 14.41
N LEU A 122 -4.31 14.25 13.87
CA LEU A 122 -4.35 15.50 13.09
C LEU A 122 -3.65 16.70 13.75
N PRO A 123 -3.67 16.87 15.09
CA PRO A 123 -2.91 17.94 15.74
C PRO A 123 -1.39 17.88 15.47
N ALA A 124 -0.79 16.69 15.33
CA ALA A 124 0.63 16.55 14.97
C ALA A 124 0.90 17.12 13.56
N TYR A 125 0.06 16.78 12.60
CA TYR A 125 0.13 17.29 11.23
C TYR A 125 -0.06 18.81 11.15
N ARG A 126 -1.07 19.36 11.86
CA ARG A 126 -1.39 20.81 11.83
C ARG A 126 -0.34 21.69 12.50
N LYS A 127 0.45 21.16 13.42
CA LYS A 127 1.46 21.91 14.18
C LYS A 127 2.88 21.68 13.64
N ALA A 128 3.07 20.74 12.72
CA ALA A 128 4.38 20.41 12.18
C ALA A 128 4.83 21.44 11.13
N ASP A 129 6.13 21.59 11.03
CA ASP A 129 6.79 22.27 9.90
C ASP A 129 7.14 21.22 8.84
N SER A 130 6.17 20.94 7.97
CA SER A 130 6.28 19.94 6.90
C SER A 130 5.38 20.28 5.72
N SER A 131 5.84 19.98 4.52
CA SER A 131 4.99 19.91 3.33
C SER A 131 4.32 18.55 3.24
N TYR A 132 3.10 18.47 2.68
CA TYR A 132 2.34 17.22 2.63
C TYR A 132 2.07 16.76 1.20
N VAL A 133 2.19 15.45 0.98
CA VAL A 133 1.76 14.75 -0.22
C VAL A 133 0.69 13.74 0.16
N SER A 134 -0.44 13.78 -0.55
CA SER A 134 -1.49 12.78 -0.45
C SER A 134 -1.23 11.63 -1.41
N ILE A 135 -1.73 10.43 -1.11
CA ILE A 135 -1.61 9.24 -1.95
C ILE A 135 -2.82 9.01 -2.85
N SER A 136 -3.91 9.75 -2.61
CA SER A 136 -5.07 9.87 -3.50
C SER A 136 -5.75 11.22 -3.22
N ASP A 137 -6.62 11.67 -4.12
CA ASP A 137 -7.39 12.90 -3.87
C ASP A 137 -8.49 12.67 -2.85
N SER A 138 -9.05 11.45 -2.81
CA SER A 138 -10.08 11.06 -1.84
C SER A 138 -9.57 10.96 -0.40
N ASP A 139 -8.27 10.73 -0.19
CA ASP A 139 -7.65 10.64 1.15
C ASP A 139 -7.22 12.00 1.70
N ARG A 140 -7.36 13.08 0.94
CA ARG A 140 -6.97 14.43 1.39
C ARG A 140 -7.85 14.91 2.54
N SER A 141 -7.19 15.21 3.66
CA SER A 141 -7.87 15.91 4.77
C SER A 141 -8.15 17.36 4.39
N PRO A 142 -9.38 17.88 4.60
CA PRO A 142 -9.68 19.29 4.36
C PRO A 142 -8.97 20.25 5.34
N HIS A 143 -8.24 19.71 6.31
CA HIS A 143 -7.53 20.47 7.33
C HIS A 143 -6.04 20.62 7.05
N LEU A 144 -5.53 20.10 5.91
CA LEU A 144 -4.13 20.17 5.52
C LEU A 144 -3.98 20.69 4.09
N ASP A 145 -2.92 21.49 3.88
CA ASP A 145 -2.52 21.95 2.56
C ASP A 145 -1.54 20.96 1.94
N TYR A 146 -1.90 20.38 0.80
CA TYR A 146 -1.06 19.41 0.10
C TYR A 146 -0.37 20.05 -1.10
N VAL A 147 0.94 19.84 -1.21
CA VAL A 147 1.74 20.32 -2.35
C VAL A 147 1.48 19.51 -3.62
N ALA A 148 1.03 18.26 -3.47
CA ALA A 148 0.67 17.36 -4.56
C ALA A 148 -0.16 16.16 -4.07
N THR A 149 -0.80 15.44 -5.02
CA THR A 149 -1.21 14.04 -4.88
C THR A 149 -0.23 13.19 -5.69
N VAL A 150 0.38 12.19 -5.08
CA VAL A 150 1.27 11.23 -5.74
C VAL A 150 0.77 9.82 -5.46
N TYR A 151 0.14 9.19 -6.44
CA TYR A 151 -0.30 7.82 -6.32
C TYR A 151 0.86 6.87 -6.07
N HIS A 152 0.66 5.86 -5.27
CA HIS A 152 1.66 4.81 -5.08
C HIS A 152 2.01 4.11 -6.39
N GLY A 153 3.26 3.65 -6.45
CA GLY A 153 3.76 2.87 -7.56
C GLY A 153 3.85 1.39 -7.22
N VAL A 154 3.65 0.54 -8.22
CA VAL A 154 3.91 -0.89 -8.14
C VAL A 154 5.00 -1.30 -9.13
N ASP A 155 5.75 -2.34 -8.78
CA ASP A 155 6.76 -2.91 -9.65
C ASP A 155 6.11 -3.88 -10.65
N LEU A 156 5.93 -3.41 -11.87
CA LEU A 156 5.33 -4.20 -12.94
C LEU A 156 6.19 -5.40 -13.37
N GLU A 157 7.50 -5.37 -13.11
CA GLU A 157 8.40 -6.48 -13.43
C GLU A 157 8.23 -7.64 -12.44
N ALA A 158 7.94 -7.29 -11.17
CA ALA A 158 7.65 -8.27 -10.12
C ALA A 158 6.20 -8.82 -10.17
N LEU A 159 5.33 -8.22 -11.00
CA LEU A 159 3.93 -8.58 -11.15
C LEU A 159 3.68 -9.09 -12.58
N PRO A 160 3.83 -10.38 -12.85
CA PRO A 160 3.68 -10.95 -14.19
C PRO A 160 2.26 -10.76 -14.71
N PHE A 161 2.15 -10.37 -15.98
CA PHE A 161 0.88 -10.28 -16.67
C PHE A 161 0.42 -11.67 -17.11
N ASP A 162 -0.79 -12.04 -16.74
CA ASP A 162 -1.46 -13.25 -17.20
C ASP A 162 -2.66 -12.89 -18.07
N PRO A 163 -2.56 -13.06 -19.41
CA PRO A 163 -3.66 -12.75 -20.32
C PRO A 163 -4.80 -13.77 -20.26
N ALA A 164 -4.53 -14.98 -19.78
CA ALA A 164 -5.55 -16.03 -19.71
C ALA A 164 -6.40 -15.91 -18.44
N GLY A 165 -5.76 -15.62 -17.31
CA GLY A 165 -6.41 -15.64 -15.99
C GLY A 165 -6.90 -17.02 -15.61
N GLY A 166 -7.82 -17.08 -14.66
CA GLY A 166 -8.47 -18.28 -14.19
C GLY A 166 -9.94 -18.03 -13.84
N ASP A 167 -10.58 -19.04 -13.27
CA ASP A 167 -12.01 -18.98 -12.92
C ASP A 167 -12.28 -18.56 -11.48
N ASP A 168 -11.27 -18.66 -10.61
CA ASP A 168 -11.42 -18.45 -9.17
C ASP A 168 -11.35 -16.96 -8.83
N LEU A 169 -12.06 -16.55 -7.80
CA LEU A 169 -11.96 -15.22 -7.22
C LEU A 169 -10.84 -15.17 -6.19
N VAL A 170 -10.32 -13.98 -5.93
CA VAL A 170 -9.34 -13.76 -4.88
C VAL A 170 -9.73 -12.56 -4.01
N VAL A 171 -9.47 -12.64 -2.71
CA VAL A 171 -9.42 -11.50 -1.80
C VAL A 171 -8.02 -11.40 -1.21
N PHE A 172 -7.46 -10.20 -1.23
CA PHE A 172 -6.06 -9.97 -0.83
C PHE A 172 -5.97 -8.79 0.13
N GLY A 173 -5.62 -9.05 1.39
CA GLY A 173 -5.47 -8.03 2.41
C GLY A 173 -5.49 -8.61 3.82
N ARG A 174 -5.33 -7.75 4.82
CA ARG A 174 -5.45 -8.15 6.22
C ARG A 174 -6.81 -8.78 6.49
N ILE A 175 -6.86 -9.86 7.26
CA ILE A 175 -8.13 -10.42 7.72
C ILE A 175 -8.61 -9.61 8.92
N HIS A 176 -9.50 -8.68 8.63
CA HIS A 176 -10.05 -7.70 9.56
C HIS A 176 -11.46 -7.32 9.08
N PRO A 177 -12.41 -6.97 9.95
CA PRO A 177 -13.77 -6.55 9.56
C PRO A 177 -13.79 -5.48 8.46
N ASP A 178 -12.88 -4.51 8.53
CA ASP A 178 -12.77 -3.42 7.55
C ASP A 178 -12.54 -3.89 6.11
N LYS A 179 -11.88 -5.05 5.93
CA LYS A 179 -11.55 -5.60 4.60
C LYS A 179 -12.65 -6.48 4.02
N GLY A 180 -13.68 -6.83 4.82
CA GLY A 180 -14.88 -7.49 4.31
C GLY A 180 -14.67 -8.90 3.79
N THR A 181 -13.71 -9.67 4.32
CA THR A 181 -13.43 -11.05 3.87
C THR A 181 -14.68 -11.94 3.94
N HIS A 182 -15.52 -11.78 4.97
CA HIS A 182 -16.78 -12.52 5.09
C HIS A 182 -17.76 -12.17 3.96
N GLU A 183 -17.81 -10.91 3.51
CA GLU A 183 -18.62 -10.52 2.35
C GLU A 183 -18.05 -11.07 1.05
N ALA A 184 -16.71 -11.12 0.90
CA ALA A 184 -16.08 -11.78 -0.25
C ALA A 184 -16.45 -13.27 -0.33
N ILE A 185 -16.50 -13.97 0.80
CA ILE A 185 -16.96 -15.37 0.89
C ILE A 185 -18.44 -15.48 0.46
N GLU A 186 -19.31 -14.61 0.95
CA GLU A 186 -20.73 -14.59 0.57
C GLU A 186 -20.93 -14.29 -0.92
N ILE A 187 -20.16 -13.33 -1.47
CA ILE A 187 -20.16 -12.98 -2.91
C ILE A 187 -19.78 -14.22 -3.74
N ALA A 188 -18.66 -14.87 -3.41
CA ALA A 188 -18.16 -16.04 -4.13
C ALA A 188 -19.17 -17.19 -4.08
N ARG A 189 -19.73 -17.49 -2.90
CA ARG A 189 -20.74 -18.52 -2.69
C ARG A 189 -21.98 -18.26 -3.55
N ARG A 190 -22.54 -17.03 -3.55
CA ARG A 190 -23.72 -16.65 -4.33
C ARG A 190 -23.46 -16.61 -5.83
N ALA A 191 -22.22 -16.30 -6.24
CA ALA A 191 -21.81 -16.32 -7.63
C ALA A 191 -21.48 -17.74 -8.15
N GLY A 192 -21.37 -18.75 -7.26
CA GLY A 192 -20.99 -20.12 -7.61
C GLY A 192 -19.51 -20.26 -8.01
N ARG A 193 -18.65 -19.38 -7.52
CA ARG A 193 -17.20 -19.36 -7.81
C ARG A 193 -16.41 -19.79 -6.57
N ARG A 194 -15.21 -20.34 -6.78
CA ARG A 194 -14.24 -20.58 -5.70
C ARG A 194 -13.58 -19.27 -5.30
N LEU A 195 -13.09 -19.21 -4.06
CA LEU A 195 -12.41 -18.04 -3.51
C LEU A 195 -11.10 -18.44 -2.85
N THR A 196 -10.03 -17.77 -3.27
CA THR A 196 -8.74 -17.79 -2.56
C THR A 196 -8.65 -16.58 -1.64
N VAL A 197 -8.40 -16.80 -0.35
CA VAL A 197 -8.22 -15.77 0.67
C VAL A 197 -6.75 -15.68 1.01
N CYS A 198 -6.16 -14.48 0.86
CA CYS A 198 -4.76 -14.21 1.14
C CYS A 198 -4.61 -13.02 2.10
N GLY A 199 -3.83 -13.19 3.16
CA GLY A 199 -3.49 -12.12 4.09
C GLY A 199 -3.20 -12.60 5.51
N ILE A 200 -2.61 -11.70 6.30
CA ILE A 200 -2.37 -11.92 7.73
C ILE A 200 -3.67 -11.79 8.52
N VAL A 201 -3.85 -12.62 9.52
CA VAL A 201 -4.94 -12.46 10.51
C VAL A 201 -4.54 -11.33 11.44
N GLN A 202 -5.30 -10.23 11.40
CA GLN A 202 -5.10 -9.08 12.29
C GLN A 202 -6.16 -9.05 13.39
N ASP A 203 -7.35 -9.57 13.12
CA ASP A 203 -8.41 -9.75 14.11
C ASP A 203 -8.74 -11.24 14.23
N GLU A 204 -8.19 -11.88 15.27
CA GLU A 204 -8.35 -13.28 15.56
C GLU A 204 -9.81 -13.67 15.85
N ARG A 205 -10.58 -12.79 16.48
CA ARG A 205 -11.99 -13.04 16.77
C ARG A 205 -12.81 -13.05 15.48
N TYR A 206 -12.61 -12.03 14.64
CA TYR A 206 -13.26 -11.95 13.33
C TYR A 206 -12.93 -13.15 12.45
N PHE A 207 -11.66 -13.57 12.42
CA PHE A 207 -11.22 -14.73 11.65
C PHE A 207 -11.97 -15.99 12.11
N ARG A 208 -11.92 -16.31 13.41
CA ARG A 208 -12.54 -17.51 13.97
C ARG A 208 -14.07 -17.54 13.85
N GLU A 209 -14.74 -16.40 13.98
CA GLU A 209 -16.20 -16.34 13.98
C GLU A 209 -16.79 -16.26 12.56
N LEU A 210 -16.12 -15.54 11.62
CA LEU A 210 -16.74 -15.18 10.34
C LEU A 210 -15.97 -15.63 9.09
N VAL A 211 -14.75 -16.15 9.21
CA VAL A 211 -13.93 -16.56 8.07
C VAL A 211 -13.61 -18.06 8.13
N GLU A 212 -12.98 -18.50 9.21
CA GLU A 212 -12.51 -19.87 9.40
C GLU A 212 -13.60 -20.94 9.19
N PRO A 213 -14.87 -20.77 9.68
CA PRO A 213 -15.92 -21.77 9.48
C PRO A 213 -16.29 -22.04 8.01
N HIS A 214 -15.88 -21.16 7.10
CA HIS A 214 -16.15 -21.27 5.67
C HIS A 214 -14.98 -21.83 4.86
N ILE A 215 -13.80 -21.99 5.48
CA ILE A 215 -12.61 -22.53 4.83
C ILE A 215 -12.75 -24.07 4.78
N ASP A 216 -12.98 -24.60 3.59
CA ASP A 216 -13.18 -26.03 3.35
C ASP A 216 -12.06 -26.66 2.48
N GLY A 217 -11.13 -25.83 1.98
CA GLY A 217 -10.02 -26.27 1.13
C GLY A 217 -10.38 -26.52 -0.33
N ASP A 218 -11.64 -26.39 -0.71
CA ASP A 218 -12.15 -26.54 -2.09
C ASP A 218 -12.85 -25.27 -2.58
N ARG A 219 -13.96 -24.90 -1.94
CA ARG A 219 -14.73 -23.68 -2.29
C ARG A 219 -14.07 -22.42 -1.77
N VAL A 220 -13.55 -22.48 -0.56
CA VAL A 220 -12.83 -21.39 0.07
C VAL A 220 -11.49 -21.90 0.58
N THR A 221 -10.40 -21.38 0.03
CA THR A 221 -9.04 -21.74 0.42
C THR A 221 -8.36 -20.52 1.08
N TYR A 222 -7.74 -20.72 2.24
CA TYR A 222 -6.95 -19.71 2.93
C TYR A 222 -5.46 -20.05 2.81
N LEU A 223 -4.68 -19.13 2.23
CA LEU A 223 -3.24 -19.30 2.00
C LEU A 223 -2.36 -18.57 3.01
N GLY A 224 -2.96 -17.85 3.97
CA GLY A 224 -2.19 -17.04 4.91
C GLY A 224 -1.52 -15.85 4.24
N SER A 225 -0.41 -15.40 4.82
CA SER A 225 0.40 -14.32 4.27
C SER A 225 1.22 -14.81 3.07
N VAL A 226 1.06 -14.13 1.96
CA VAL A 226 1.66 -14.52 0.67
C VAL A 226 2.76 -13.52 0.30
N GLY A 227 3.95 -14.03 0.03
CA GLY A 227 5.10 -13.24 -0.39
C GLY A 227 4.99 -12.69 -1.83
N PRO A 228 5.88 -11.76 -2.22
CA PRO A 228 5.83 -11.08 -3.52
C PRO A 228 5.83 -12.02 -4.73
N ALA A 229 6.61 -13.11 -4.70
CA ALA A 229 6.73 -14.05 -5.81
C ALA A 229 5.41 -14.79 -6.11
N ASP A 230 4.70 -15.23 -5.07
CA ASP A 230 3.42 -15.93 -5.23
C ASP A 230 2.25 -14.97 -5.44
N ARG A 231 2.33 -13.75 -4.92
CA ARG A 231 1.30 -12.71 -5.05
C ARG A 231 0.92 -12.48 -6.50
N GLY A 232 1.91 -12.23 -7.36
CA GLY A 232 1.69 -12.00 -8.78
C GLY A 232 1.04 -13.18 -9.48
N ARG A 233 1.45 -14.41 -9.17
CA ARG A 233 0.88 -15.65 -9.73
C ARG A 233 -0.57 -15.85 -9.28
N ILE A 234 -0.88 -15.64 -8.00
CA ILE A 234 -2.24 -15.78 -7.47
C ILE A 234 -3.16 -14.71 -8.06
N LEU A 235 -2.73 -13.45 -8.06
CA LEU A 235 -3.52 -12.36 -8.65
C LEU A 235 -3.72 -12.62 -10.16
N GLY A 236 -2.66 -12.90 -10.92
CA GLY A 236 -2.74 -13.15 -12.36
C GLY A 236 -3.63 -14.33 -12.71
N GLY A 237 -3.57 -15.43 -11.95
CA GLY A 237 -4.36 -16.63 -12.16
C GLY A 237 -5.82 -16.53 -11.68
N SER A 238 -6.30 -15.36 -11.25
CA SER A 238 -7.67 -15.17 -10.77
C SER A 238 -8.57 -14.51 -11.83
N ALA A 239 -9.88 -14.80 -11.77
CA ALA A 239 -10.89 -14.15 -12.59
C ALA A 239 -11.09 -12.69 -12.18
N ALA A 240 -11.12 -12.41 -10.88
CA ALA A 240 -11.24 -11.06 -10.32
C ALA A 240 -10.71 -10.99 -8.88
N LEU A 241 -10.23 -9.80 -8.50
CA LEU A 241 -10.04 -9.42 -7.10
C LEU A 241 -11.35 -8.89 -6.54
N LEU A 242 -11.80 -9.46 -5.42
CA LEU A 242 -12.89 -8.90 -4.61
C LEU A 242 -12.32 -7.93 -3.57
N HIS A 243 -12.88 -6.71 -3.50
CA HIS A 243 -12.48 -5.68 -2.56
C HIS A 243 -13.69 -5.03 -1.86
N PRO A 244 -14.45 -5.81 -1.06
CA PRO A 244 -15.69 -5.37 -0.40
C PRO A 244 -15.40 -4.66 0.92
N ILE A 245 -14.63 -3.58 0.87
CA ILE A 245 -14.15 -2.84 2.06
C ILE A 245 -15.26 -2.08 2.78
N ALA A 246 -15.18 -2.03 4.11
CA ALA A 246 -16.13 -1.33 4.96
C ALA A 246 -15.75 0.15 5.24
N PHE A 247 -14.55 0.59 4.93
CA PHE A 247 -14.01 1.93 5.20
C PHE A 247 -13.62 2.69 3.92
N ALA A 248 -13.28 3.97 4.04
CA ALA A 248 -12.71 4.73 2.94
C ALA A 248 -11.24 4.32 2.73
N GLU A 249 -10.97 3.47 1.71
CA GLU A 249 -9.63 3.03 1.39
C GLU A 249 -8.77 4.20 0.92
N PRO A 250 -7.62 4.47 1.54
CA PRO A 250 -6.75 5.59 1.15
C PRO A 250 -6.19 5.46 -0.27
N PHE A 251 -5.84 4.23 -0.72
CA PHE A 251 -5.31 4.01 -2.06
C PHE A 251 -5.67 2.63 -2.65
N GLY A 252 -5.39 1.52 -1.94
CA GLY A 252 -5.67 0.17 -2.43
C GLY A 252 -4.53 -0.44 -3.27
N LEU A 253 -3.34 -0.65 -2.68
CA LEU A 253 -2.21 -1.27 -3.38
C LEU A 253 -2.57 -2.63 -4.00
N SER A 254 -3.31 -3.49 -3.30
CA SER A 254 -3.73 -4.80 -3.83
C SER A 254 -4.62 -4.69 -5.07
N VAL A 255 -5.40 -3.62 -5.18
CA VAL A 255 -6.22 -3.30 -6.36
C VAL A 255 -5.32 -3.00 -7.56
N VAL A 256 -4.33 -2.16 -7.37
CA VAL A 256 -3.37 -1.80 -8.43
C VAL A 256 -2.48 -2.98 -8.81
N GLU A 257 -2.04 -3.79 -7.84
CA GLU A 257 -1.29 -5.04 -8.08
C GLU A 257 -2.11 -6.04 -8.90
N SER A 258 -3.41 -6.18 -8.59
CA SER A 258 -4.34 -7.01 -9.36
C SER A 258 -4.44 -6.54 -10.82
N MET A 259 -4.69 -5.26 -11.03
CA MET A 259 -4.74 -4.66 -12.38
C MET A 259 -3.40 -4.84 -13.11
N ALA A 260 -2.27 -4.71 -12.41
CA ALA A 260 -0.94 -4.93 -12.97
C ALA A 260 -0.76 -6.38 -13.46
N CYS A 261 -1.34 -7.37 -12.80
CA CYS A 261 -1.36 -8.77 -13.25
C CYS A 261 -2.38 -9.05 -14.36
N GLY A 262 -3.19 -8.05 -14.77
CA GLY A 262 -4.26 -8.19 -15.74
C GLY A 262 -5.61 -8.57 -15.12
N THR A 263 -5.71 -8.68 -13.83
CA THR A 263 -6.91 -9.15 -13.14
C THR A 263 -7.82 -7.99 -12.79
N PRO A 264 -9.07 -7.97 -13.31
CA PRO A 264 -10.03 -6.92 -13.00
C PRO A 264 -10.46 -6.95 -11.54
N VAL A 265 -10.97 -5.82 -11.06
CA VAL A 265 -11.35 -5.64 -9.66
C VAL A 265 -12.85 -5.42 -9.52
N ILE A 266 -13.45 -6.05 -8.52
CA ILE A 266 -14.82 -5.74 -8.07
C ILE A 266 -14.71 -5.14 -6.68
N ALA A 267 -14.97 -3.85 -6.55
CA ALA A 267 -14.80 -3.11 -5.30
C ALA A 267 -16.06 -2.36 -4.88
N TYR A 268 -16.22 -2.18 -3.58
CA TYR A 268 -17.22 -1.22 -3.09
C TYR A 268 -16.78 0.20 -3.42
N ARG A 269 -17.76 1.05 -3.74
CA ARG A 269 -17.57 2.48 -4.11
C ARG A 269 -17.21 3.31 -2.87
N LYS A 270 -16.02 3.08 -2.30
CA LYS A 270 -15.56 3.74 -1.07
C LYS A 270 -14.12 4.25 -1.21
N GLY A 271 -13.84 5.38 -0.57
CA GLY A 271 -12.51 5.98 -0.57
C GLY A 271 -11.98 6.22 -1.98
N SER A 272 -10.75 5.81 -2.23
CA SER A 272 -10.06 5.98 -3.52
C SER A 272 -10.52 5.01 -4.62
N MET A 273 -11.42 4.07 -4.36
CA MET A 273 -11.82 3.08 -5.36
C MET A 273 -12.37 3.71 -6.66
N PRO A 274 -13.23 4.75 -6.61
CA PRO A 274 -13.68 5.45 -7.82
C PRO A 274 -12.58 6.23 -8.56
N GLU A 275 -11.47 6.52 -7.87
CA GLU A 275 -10.32 7.21 -8.44
C GLU A 275 -9.31 6.23 -9.08
N VAL A 276 -9.19 5.02 -8.52
CA VAL A 276 -8.23 4.00 -8.94
C VAL A 276 -8.81 3.11 -10.05
N ILE A 277 -10.08 2.75 -9.96
CA ILE A 277 -10.75 1.81 -10.87
C ILE A 277 -11.47 2.60 -11.97
N ASP A 278 -11.12 2.33 -13.23
CA ASP A 278 -11.85 2.81 -14.39
C ASP A 278 -13.06 1.87 -14.63
N GLU A 279 -14.28 2.35 -14.31
CA GLU A 279 -15.52 1.57 -14.37
C GLU A 279 -15.72 0.93 -15.75
N GLY A 280 -15.90 -0.38 -15.79
CA GLY A 280 -16.09 -1.15 -17.01
C GLY A 280 -14.82 -1.39 -17.84
N VAL A 281 -13.69 -0.83 -17.45
CA VAL A 281 -12.39 -0.99 -18.15
C VAL A 281 -11.41 -1.81 -17.32
N THR A 282 -11.27 -1.49 -16.03
CA THR A 282 -10.35 -2.20 -15.12
C THR A 282 -11.06 -2.90 -13.97
N GLY A 283 -12.39 -2.71 -13.86
CA GLY A 283 -13.17 -3.31 -12.81
C GLY A 283 -14.62 -2.84 -12.79
N ARG A 284 -15.30 -3.19 -11.71
CA ARG A 284 -16.67 -2.78 -11.40
C ARG A 284 -16.74 -2.17 -10.01
N LEU A 285 -17.38 -1.03 -9.90
CA LEU A 285 -17.68 -0.37 -8.65
C LEU A 285 -19.13 -0.65 -8.25
N VAL A 286 -19.31 -1.26 -7.11
CA VAL A 286 -20.61 -1.72 -6.60
C VAL A 286 -20.84 -1.20 -5.19
N ASP A 287 -22.09 -1.30 -4.72
CA ASP A 287 -22.45 -0.74 -3.41
C ASP A 287 -22.70 -1.81 -2.35
N ASP A 288 -22.94 -3.04 -2.77
CA ASP A 288 -23.29 -4.16 -1.90
C ASP A 288 -22.93 -5.55 -2.48
N VAL A 289 -23.16 -6.59 -1.69
CA VAL A 289 -22.97 -8.00 -2.08
C VAL A 289 -23.78 -8.36 -3.33
N THR A 290 -24.99 -7.85 -3.48
CA THR A 290 -25.86 -8.20 -4.63
C THR A 290 -25.30 -7.62 -5.93
N GLY A 291 -24.88 -6.38 -5.89
CA GLY A 291 -24.18 -5.74 -7.01
C GLY A 291 -22.87 -6.46 -7.35
N ALA A 292 -22.11 -6.87 -6.33
CA ALA A 292 -20.88 -7.62 -6.52
C ALA A 292 -21.11 -8.98 -7.19
N VAL A 293 -22.13 -9.72 -6.78
CA VAL A 293 -22.51 -11.00 -7.43
C VAL A 293 -22.87 -10.80 -8.90
N ALA A 294 -23.61 -9.74 -9.23
CA ALA A 294 -23.91 -9.39 -10.62
C ALA A 294 -22.64 -9.02 -11.42
N ALA A 295 -21.73 -8.28 -10.80
CA ALA A 295 -20.45 -7.92 -11.40
C ALA A 295 -19.57 -9.15 -11.67
N VAL A 296 -19.50 -10.13 -10.74
CA VAL A 296 -18.77 -11.40 -10.95
C VAL A 296 -19.29 -12.14 -12.19
N ARG A 297 -20.59 -12.17 -12.41
CA ARG A 297 -21.18 -12.85 -13.58
C ARG A 297 -20.87 -12.17 -14.92
N ALA A 298 -20.48 -10.90 -14.88
CA ALA A 298 -20.17 -10.08 -16.08
C ALA A 298 -18.66 -9.77 -16.18
N ILE A 299 -17.82 -10.37 -15.36
CA ILE A 299 -16.41 -9.98 -15.26
C ILE A 299 -15.61 -10.33 -16.51
N ASP A 300 -15.99 -11.39 -17.22
CA ASP A 300 -15.32 -11.88 -18.43
C ASP A 300 -15.38 -10.88 -19.59
N HIS A 301 -16.20 -9.82 -19.49
CA HIS A 301 -16.26 -8.73 -20.47
C HIS A 301 -15.17 -7.68 -20.30
N ILE A 302 -14.39 -7.74 -19.21
CA ILE A 302 -13.28 -6.81 -18.97
C ILE A 302 -12.00 -7.37 -19.57
N ASP A 303 -11.39 -6.60 -20.48
CA ASP A 303 -10.14 -6.94 -21.12
C ASP A 303 -8.97 -6.82 -20.12
N ARG A 304 -8.30 -7.92 -19.85
CA ARG A 304 -7.17 -8.03 -18.95
C ARG A 304 -5.98 -7.17 -19.39
N GLY A 305 -5.77 -7.02 -20.69
CA GLY A 305 -4.76 -6.14 -21.28
C GLY A 305 -4.98 -4.67 -20.89
N ASN A 306 -6.24 -4.22 -20.88
CA ASN A 306 -6.58 -2.87 -20.44
C ASN A 306 -6.24 -2.65 -18.95
N CYS A 307 -6.49 -3.65 -18.08
CA CYS A 307 -6.08 -3.58 -16.69
C CYS A 307 -4.57 -3.34 -16.57
N ARG A 308 -3.75 -4.13 -17.28
CA ARG A 308 -2.28 -3.99 -17.31
C ARG A 308 -1.81 -2.64 -17.83
N VAL A 309 -2.39 -2.17 -18.92
CA VAL A 309 -2.05 -0.87 -19.52
C VAL A 309 -2.34 0.27 -18.56
N ARG A 310 -3.53 0.29 -17.97
CA ARG A 310 -3.92 1.32 -16.99
C ARG A 310 -3.07 1.30 -15.74
N ALA A 311 -2.76 0.12 -15.21
CA ALA A 311 -1.85 -0.02 -14.07
C ALA A 311 -0.46 0.57 -14.38
N ARG A 312 0.09 0.29 -15.58
CA ARG A 312 1.38 0.82 -16.03
C ARG A 312 1.37 2.34 -16.14
N GLU A 313 0.37 2.89 -16.83
CA GLU A 313 0.28 4.33 -17.12
C GLU A 313 0.09 5.15 -15.84
N ARG A 314 -0.77 4.68 -14.93
CA ARG A 314 -1.20 5.47 -13.78
C ARG A 314 -0.45 5.14 -12.49
N PHE A 315 0.01 3.90 -12.34
CA PHE A 315 0.50 3.36 -11.08
C PHE A 315 1.84 2.62 -11.18
N GLY A 316 2.58 2.76 -12.27
CA GLY A 316 3.94 2.22 -12.36
C GLY A 316 4.92 2.92 -11.41
N LYS A 317 5.89 2.18 -10.84
CA LYS A 317 6.92 2.73 -9.93
C LYS A 317 7.65 3.93 -10.52
N ASP A 318 7.96 3.90 -11.82
CA ASP A 318 8.69 4.98 -12.49
C ASP A 318 7.93 6.29 -12.50
N ARG A 319 6.62 6.25 -12.78
CA ARG A 319 5.75 7.42 -12.71
C ARG A 319 5.74 8.01 -11.29
N MET A 320 5.60 7.16 -10.25
CA MET A 320 5.64 7.62 -8.85
C MET A 320 6.95 8.33 -8.53
N VAL A 321 8.09 7.77 -8.94
CA VAL A 321 9.42 8.36 -8.71
C VAL A 321 9.55 9.70 -9.41
N ASP A 322 9.09 9.81 -10.68
CA ASP A 322 9.14 11.05 -11.44
C ASP A 322 8.23 12.13 -10.84
N ASP A 323 7.06 11.73 -10.28
CA ASP A 323 6.18 12.65 -9.56
C ASP A 323 6.87 13.19 -8.30
N TYR A 324 7.50 12.33 -7.48
CA TYR A 324 8.24 12.80 -6.30
C TYR A 324 9.43 13.68 -6.66
N LEU A 325 10.14 13.41 -7.74
CA LEU A 325 11.21 14.30 -8.21
C LEU A 325 10.69 15.71 -8.54
N ARG A 326 9.48 15.83 -9.10
CA ARG A 326 8.85 17.14 -9.32
C ARG A 326 8.47 17.81 -8.01
N VAL A 327 7.98 17.08 -7.04
CA VAL A 327 7.64 17.58 -5.69
C VAL A 327 8.89 18.06 -4.97
N TYR A 328 9.98 17.27 -4.97
CA TYR A 328 11.24 17.65 -4.31
C TYR A 328 11.79 18.98 -4.83
N ARG A 329 11.78 19.19 -6.15
CA ARG A 329 12.20 20.46 -6.77
C ARG A 329 11.33 21.66 -6.35
N LYS A 330 10.12 21.46 -5.91
CA LYS A 330 9.24 22.53 -5.37
C LYS A 330 9.55 22.82 -3.91
N VAL A 331 9.86 21.79 -3.12
CA VAL A 331 10.02 21.91 -1.66
C VAL A 331 11.42 22.38 -1.28
N ILE A 332 12.45 21.98 -2.02
CA ILE A 332 13.87 22.37 -1.78
C ILE A 332 14.16 23.84 -2.14
N ARG A 333 13.24 24.51 -2.83
CA ARG A 333 13.41 25.94 -3.19
C ARG A 333 13.19 26.84 -1.99
#